data_01336149392c8b5c936d9f79cdac62a9
#
_entry.id   01336149392c8b5c936d9f79cdac62a9
#
_cell.length_a   1.000
_cell.length_b   1.000
_cell.length_c   1.000
_cell.angle_alpha   90.00
_cell.angle_beta   90.00
_cell.angle_gamma   90.00
#
_symmetry.space_group_name_H-M   'P 1'
#
loop_
_entity.id
_entity.type
_entity.pdbx_description
1 polymer ?
#
loop_
_entity_poly.entity_id
_entity_poly.type
_entity_poly.pdbx_seq_one_letter_code
_entity_poly.pdbx_strand_id
1 'polypeptide(L)'
;MSKLNIGFIGLGNMGGPMAANLIKAGHTVSVFDLNQSVVNELASKGAKAAVDAKHCATNADVLISMLPAGKHVKSLYLGNNDDSGLINVLSKSTLVIDCSTIDAESARIVGSALGDQGINFVDAPVSGGVAGATAGTLTFIVGGEKAAFDKANTVLSDMGKNIFHAGDIGAGQVAKICNNMLLSILMAGTSEALQMGINNGLDPKVLSDIMTASSGRNWTLELYNPCPGVMDGAPASNGYKPGFMVDLMAKDLGLAMEAAQQSNSSTPMGSMAKNLYTMLQHQGAGSDDFSAIFKLFSK
;
A
#
# COMPACT_ATOMS: atom_id res chain seq x y z
N MET A 1 -7.11 -4.33 -25.36
CA MET A 1 -5.83 -4.90 -24.91
C MET A 1 -5.84 -6.41 -25.12
N SER A 2 -4.68 -7.04 -25.33
CA SER A 2 -4.60 -8.49 -25.43
C SER A 2 -4.91 -9.12 -24.07
N LYS A 3 -5.68 -10.20 -24.08
CA LYS A 3 -6.00 -10.98 -22.88
C LYS A 3 -4.73 -11.68 -22.37
N LEU A 4 -4.40 -11.50 -21.08
CA LEU A 4 -3.23 -12.09 -20.43
C LEU A 4 -3.64 -13.19 -19.45
N ASN A 5 -2.73 -14.13 -19.18
CA ASN A 5 -2.82 -15.05 -18.06
C ASN A 5 -2.10 -14.41 -16.87
N ILE A 6 -2.83 -14.07 -15.83
CA ILE A 6 -2.29 -13.37 -14.65
C ILE A 6 -2.40 -14.29 -13.43
N GLY A 7 -1.27 -14.53 -12.75
CA GLY A 7 -1.27 -15.09 -11.42
C GLY A 7 -1.38 -13.97 -10.39
N PHE A 8 -2.26 -14.09 -9.41
CA PHE A 8 -2.39 -13.13 -8.32
C PHE A 8 -2.30 -13.82 -6.96
N ILE A 9 -1.32 -13.44 -6.16
CA ILE A 9 -1.02 -14.06 -4.85
C ILE A 9 -1.18 -13.04 -3.74
N GLY A 10 -1.99 -13.38 -2.74
CA GLY A 10 -2.33 -12.49 -1.64
C GLY A 10 -3.62 -11.71 -1.91
N LEU A 11 -4.73 -12.18 -1.36
CA LEU A 11 -6.10 -11.72 -1.67
C LEU A 11 -6.77 -10.99 -0.50
N GLY A 12 -5.97 -10.45 0.40
CA GLY A 12 -6.48 -9.67 1.53
C GLY A 12 -7.29 -8.43 1.11
N ASN A 13 -7.46 -7.47 2.02
CA ASN A 13 -8.30 -6.29 1.81
C ASN A 13 -7.97 -5.47 0.55
N MET A 14 -6.72 -5.53 0.08
CA MET A 14 -6.28 -4.83 -1.12
C MET A 14 -6.24 -5.76 -2.34
N GLY A 15 -5.59 -6.93 -2.21
CA GLY A 15 -5.36 -7.83 -3.34
C GLY A 15 -6.63 -8.43 -3.93
N GLY A 16 -7.62 -8.77 -3.12
CA GLY A 16 -8.91 -9.28 -3.58
C GLY A 16 -9.63 -8.33 -4.55
N PRO A 17 -9.89 -7.07 -4.17
CA PRO A 17 -10.43 -6.06 -5.09
C PRO A 17 -9.56 -5.80 -6.32
N MET A 18 -8.23 -5.79 -6.20
CA MET A 18 -7.32 -5.63 -7.33
C MET A 18 -7.47 -6.78 -8.33
N ALA A 19 -7.47 -8.03 -7.86
CA ALA A 19 -7.70 -9.21 -8.70
C ALA A 19 -9.08 -9.18 -9.37
N ALA A 20 -10.11 -8.71 -8.68
CA ALA A 20 -11.45 -8.56 -9.25
C ALA A 20 -11.48 -7.55 -10.42
N ASN A 21 -10.73 -6.46 -10.35
CA ASN A 21 -10.61 -5.50 -11.45
C ASN A 21 -9.95 -6.13 -12.69
N LEU A 22 -8.92 -6.96 -12.51
CA LEU A 22 -8.27 -7.68 -13.61
C LEU A 22 -9.22 -8.68 -14.29
N ILE A 23 -10.05 -9.37 -13.50
CA ILE A 23 -11.11 -10.25 -14.04
C ILE A 23 -12.11 -9.43 -14.85
N LYS A 24 -12.55 -8.28 -14.32
CA LYS A 24 -13.47 -7.35 -14.99
C LYS A 24 -12.88 -6.79 -16.28
N ALA A 25 -11.57 -6.56 -16.34
CA ALA A 25 -10.86 -6.13 -17.54
C ALA A 25 -10.74 -7.24 -18.61
N GLY A 26 -11.13 -8.48 -18.28
CA GLY A 26 -11.21 -9.60 -19.22
C GLY A 26 -9.98 -10.50 -19.25
N HIS A 27 -9.04 -10.34 -18.31
CA HIS A 27 -7.89 -11.23 -18.18
C HIS A 27 -8.29 -12.62 -17.65
N THR A 28 -7.45 -13.62 -17.91
CA THR A 28 -7.56 -14.93 -17.24
C THR A 28 -6.75 -14.86 -15.96
N VAL A 29 -7.43 -14.77 -14.81
CA VAL A 29 -6.78 -14.57 -13.51
C VAL A 29 -6.79 -15.88 -12.72
N SER A 30 -5.61 -16.40 -12.37
CA SER A 30 -5.43 -17.47 -11.39
C SER A 30 -5.12 -16.83 -10.05
N VAL A 31 -5.76 -17.28 -8.96
CA VAL A 31 -5.64 -16.64 -7.64
C VAL A 31 -5.22 -17.63 -6.58
N PHE A 32 -4.38 -17.18 -5.65
CA PHE A 32 -3.97 -17.96 -4.49
C PHE A 32 -3.85 -17.09 -3.25
N ASP A 33 -4.35 -17.61 -2.13
CA ASP A 33 -4.18 -17.08 -0.78
C ASP A 33 -4.20 -18.25 0.21
N LEU A 34 -3.59 -18.07 1.38
CA LEU A 34 -3.67 -19.05 2.48
C LEU A 34 -5.08 -19.16 3.05
N ASN A 35 -5.91 -18.13 2.90
CA ASN A 35 -7.32 -18.12 3.26
C ASN A 35 -8.19 -18.60 2.09
N GLN A 36 -8.61 -19.86 2.14
CA GLN A 36 -9.43 -20.46 1.09
C GLN A 36 -10.78 -19.75 0.85
N SER A 37 -11.33 -19.06 1.86
CA SER A 37 -12.59 -18.34 1.71
C SER A 37 -12.51 -17.21 0.68
N VAL A 38 -11.43 -16.42 0.70
CA VAL A 38 -11.24 -15.32 -0.28
C VAL A 38 -10.92 -15.86 -1.68
N VAL A 39 -10.24 -17.01 -1.77
CA VAL A 39 -10.01 -17.70 -3.05
C VAL A 39 -11.35 -18.13 -3.67
N ASN A 40 -12.22 -18.75 -2.89
CA ASN A 40 -13.54 -19.20 -3.34
C ASN A 40 -14.45 -18.02 -3.73
N GLU A 41 -14.38 -16.90 -3.01
CA GLU A 41 -15.10 -15.68 -3.37
C GLU A 41 -14.68 -15.17 -4.76
N LEU A 42 -13.39 -15.09 -5.04
CA LEU A 42 -12.91 -14.63 -6.35
C LEU A 42 -13.16 -15.67 -7.46
N ALA A 43 -13.11 -16.95 -7.14
CA ALA A 43 -13.50 -18.01 -8.10
C ALA A 43 -14.96 -17.86 -8.54
N SER A 44 -15.88 -17.48 -7.63
CA SER A 44 -17.29 -17.20 -7.98
C SER A 44 -17.43 -15.97 -8.90
N LYS A 45 -16.43 -15.09 -8.94
CA LYS A 45 -16.35 -13.91 -9.81
C LYS A 45 -15.58 -14.17 -11.12
N GLY A 46 -15.18 -15.41 -11.38
CA GLY A 46 -14.54 -15.83 -12.64
C GLY A 46 -13.03 -16.04 -12.56
N ALA A 47 -12.40 -15.98 -11.38
CA ALA A 47 -11.02 -16.39 -11.21
C ALA A 47 -10.85 -17.92 -11.26
N LYS A 48 -9.64 -18.38 -11.57
CA LYS A 48 -9.25 -19.77 -11.41
C LYS A 48 -8.58 -19.95 -10.04
N ALA A 49 -9.16 -20.79 -9.18
CA ALA A 49 -8.56 -21.12 -7.90
C ALA A 49 -7.29 -21.98 -8.13
N ALA A 50 -6.16 -21.50 -7.64
CA ALA A 50 -4.92 -22.28 -7.65
C ALA A 50 -4.77 -23.06 -6.34
N VAL A 51 -4.21 -24.27 -6.43
CA VAL A 51 -4.02 -25.15 -5.25
C VAL A 51 -2.84 -24.67 -4.37
N ASP A 52 -1.86 -23.99 -4.99
CA ASP A 52 -0.71 -23.41 -4.32
C ASP A 52 -0.14 -22.22 -5.13
N ALA A 53 0.87 -21.56 -4.59
CA ALA A 53 1.52 -20.43 -5.24
C ALA A 53 2.23 -20.84 -6.56
N LYS A 54 2.81 -22.03 -6.63
CA LYS A 54 3.49 -22.54 -7.83
C LYS A 54 2.49 -22.78 -8.96
N HIS A 55 1.35 -23.37 -8.65
CA HIS A 55 0.26 -23.55 -9.63
C HIS A 55 -0.28 -22.17 -10.10
N CYS A 56 -0.41 -21.20 -9.19
CA CYS A 56 -0.82 -19.84 -9.55
C CYS A 56 0.16 -19.15 -10.49
N ALA A 57 1.47 -19.38 -10.33
CA ALA A 57 2.53 -18.81 -11.16
C ALA A 57 2.74 -19.53 -12.49
N THR A 58 2.29 -20.78 -12.62
CA THR A 58 2.53 -21.62 -13.82
C THR A 58 1.82 -21.02 -15.03
N ASN A 59 2.59 -20.83 -16.14
CA ASN A 59 2.12 -20.25 -17.40
C ASN A 59 1.53 -18.82 -17.27
N ALA A 60 1.89 -18.08 -16.23
CA ALA A 60 1.51 -16.69 -16.09
C ALA A 60 2.36 -15.79 -17.00
N ASP A 61 1.70 -14.93 -17.77
CA ASP A 61 2.37 -13.83 -18.49
C ASP A 61 2.80 -12.75 -17.49
N VAL A 62 1.99 -12.54 -16.44
CA VAL A 62 2.24 -11.62 -15.34
C VAL A 62 1.92 -12.30 -14.02
N LEU A 63 2.83 -12.20 -13.06
CA LEU A 63 2.60 -12.62 -11.68
C LEU A 63 2.56 -11.40 -10.77
N ILE A 64 1.46 -11.24 -10.03
CA ILE A 64 1.26 -10.13 -9.09
C ILE A 64 1.22 -10.68 -7.67
N SER A 65 1.94 -10.01 -6.76
CA SER A 65 1.87 -10.31 -5.32
C SER A 65 1.42 -9.09 -4.50
N MET A 66 0.64 -9.34 -3.44
CA MET A 66 0.19 -8.32 -2.48
C MET A 66 0.23 -8.90 -1.07
N LEU A 67 1.38 -8.84 -0.42
CA LEU A 67 1.73 -9.56 0.81
C LEU A 67 2.00 -8.60 1.98
N PRO A 68 1.89 -9.09 3.23
CA PRO A 68 1.97 -8.22 4.42
C PRO A 68 3.36 -7.62 4.71
N ALA A 69 4.47 -8.31 4.35
CA ALA A 69 5.82 -7.90 4.74
C ALA A 69 6.90 -8.48 3.83
N GLY A 70 8.09 -7.85 3.80
CA GLY A 70 9.24 -8.25 2.98
C GLY A 70 9.68 -9.70 3.18
N LYS A 71 9.59 -10.23 4.41
CA LYS A 71 9.89 -11.65 4.68
C LYS A 71 8.98 -12.61 3.87
N HIS A 72 7.71 -12.25 3.68
CA HIS A 72 6.78 -13.09 2.91
C HIS A 72 7.06 -12.99 1.41
N VAL A 73 7.42 -11.80 0.92
CA VAL A 73 7.81 -11.59 -0.48
C VAL A 73 9.10 -12.37 -0.78
N LYS A 74 10.12 -12.25 0.07
CA LYS A 74 11.37 -13.04 -0.07
C LYS A 74 11.09 -14.53 -0.03
N SER A 75 10.31 -15.02 0.92
CA SER A 75 9.97 -16.44 1.01
C SER A 75 9.19 -16.93 -0.21
N LEU A 76 8.24 -16.14 -0.72
CA LEU A 76 7.47 -16.49 -1.92
C LEU A 76 8.37 -16.67 -3.14
N TYR A 77 9.23 -15.69 -3.41
CA TYR A 77 10.03 -15.71 -4.65
C TYR A 77 11.32 -16.49 -4.53
N LEU A 78 12.03 -16.39 -3.40
CA LEU A 78 13.37 -16.98 -3.23
C LEU A 78 13.33 -18.30 -2.45
N GLY A 79 12.20 -18.58 -1.80
CA GLY A 79 12.07 -19.78 -0.97
C GLY A 79 12.57 -19.59 0.46
N ASN A 80 12.61 -20.71 1.15
CA ASN A 80 13.14 -20.88 2.51
C ASN A 80 13.78 -22.28 2.61
N ASN A 81 14.12 -22.74 3.82
CA ASN A 81 14.77 -24.04 4.04
C ASN A 81 13.96 -25.23 3.47
N ASP A 82 12.64 -25.11 3.35
CA ASP A 82 11.73 -26.19 2.97
C ASP A 82 11.16 -26.03 1.56
N ASP A 83 11.27 -24.84 0.95
CA ASP A 83 10.70 -24.53 -0.37
C ASP A 83 11.69 -23.72 -1.22
N SER A 84 11.86 -24.10 -2.48
CA SER A 84 12.76 -23.45 -3.44
C SER A 84 12.24 -22.11 -4.00
N GLY A 85 11.07 -21.64 -3.59
CA GLY A 85 10.44 -20.40 -4.07
C GLY A 85 9.97 -20.47 -5.52
N LEU A 86 9.34 -19.38 -5.97
CA LEU A 86 8.82 -19.27 -7.33
C LEU A 86 9.89 -18.99 -8.38
N ILE A 87 11.06 -18.55 -8.02
CA ILE A 87 12.18 -18.25 -8.93
C ILE A 87 12.52 -19.42 -9.84
N ASN A 88 12.32 -20.67 -9.38
CA ASN A 88 12.59 -21.88 -10.15
C ASN A 88 11.40 -22.35 -11.01
N VAL A 89 10.25 -21.69 -10.89
CA VAL A 89 9.00 -22.04 -11.62
C VAL A 89 8.67 -21.00 -12.69
N LEU A 90 9.09 -19.76 -12.48
CA LEU A 90 8.77 -18.64 -13.35
C LEU A 90 9.50 -18.74 -14.70
N SER A 91 8.78 -18.43 -15.78
CA SER A 91 9.39 -18.26 -17.10
C SER A 91 10.15 -16.94 -17.17
N LYS A 92 11.23 -16.90 -17.98
CA LYS A 92 11.95 -15.65 -18.29
C LYS A 92 11.07 -14.61 -18.99
N SER A 93 9.96 -15.04 -19.61
CA SER A 93 8.98 -14.14 -20.23
C SER A 93 7.98 -13.55 -19.24
N THR A 94 7.87 -14.13 -18.03
CA THR A 94 6.94 -13.65 -17.00
C THR A 94 7.41 -12.30 -16.45
N LEU A 95 6.49 -11.34 -16.37
CA LEU A 95 6.70 -10.10 -15.61
C LEU A 95 6.21 -10.30 -14.18
N VAL A 96 7.07 -10.05 -13.22
CA VAL A 96 6.72 -10.06 -11.78
C VAL A 96 6.45 -8.64 -11.31
N ILE A 97 5.29 -8.43 -10.67
CA ILE A 97 4.86 -7.15 -10.08
C ILE A 97 4.57 -7.38 -8.60
N ASP A 98 5.39 -6.85 -7.71
CA ASP A 98 5.09 -6.88 -6.28
C ASP A 98 4.43 -5.57 -5.82
N CYS A 99 3.13 -5.65 -5.50
CA CYS A 99 2.35 -4.51 -5.03
C CYS A 99 2.39 -4.33 -3.50
N SER A 100 3.15 -5.17 -2.80
CA SER A 100 3.30 -5.12 -1.34
C SER A 100 3.98 -3.83 -0.89
N THR A 101 3.65 -3.34 0.30
CA THR A 101 4.42 -2.27 0.95
C THR A 101 5.42 -2.91 1.91
N ILE A 102 6.68 -2.92 1.49
CA ILE A 102 7.80 -3.59 2.18
C ILE A 102 9.01 -2.65 2.25
N ASP A 103 10.08 -3.09 2.91
CA ASP A 103 11.35 -2.39 2.87
C ASP A 103 11.98 -2.48 1.46
N ALA A 104 12.64 -1.40 1.05
CA ALA A 104 13.24 -1.31 -0.30
C ALA A 104 14.37 -2.33 -0.50
N GLU A 105 15.06 -2.73 0.57
CA GLU A 105 16.12 -3.74 0.53
C GLU A 105 15.54 -5.12 0.15
N SER A 106 14.42 -5.53 0.74
CA SER A 106 13.72 -6.76 0.35
C SER A 106 13.32 -6.75 -1.12
N ALA A 107 12.81 -5.62 -1.63
CA ALA A 107 12.45 -5.48 -3.05
C ALA A 107 13.70 -5.62 -3.95
N ARG A 108 14.83 -4.99 -3.59
CA ARG A 108 16.10 -5.08 -4.33
C ARG A 108 16.66 -6.49 -4.32
N ILE A 109 16.65 -7.18 -3.17
CA ILE A 109 17.12 -8.56 -3.07
C ILE A 109 16.32 -9.48 -4.01
N VAL A 110 14.98 -9.39 -3.97
CA VAL A 110 14.12 -10.21 -4.82
C VAL A 110 14.31 -9.84 -6.29
N GLY A 111 14.32 -8.56 -6.62
CA GLY A 111 14.48 -8.10 -7.99
C GLY A 111 15.83 -8.46 -8.59
N SER A 112 16.93 -8.37 -7.83
CA SER A 112 18.27 -8.79 -8.25
C SER A 112 18.29 -10.30 -8.54
N ALA A 113 17.79 -11.11 -7.62
CA ALA A 113 17.78 -12.57 -7.80
C ALA A 113 16.94 -13.02 -9.01
N LEU A 114 15.78 -12.40 -9.25
CA LEU A 114 14.96 -12.64 -10.43
C LEU A 114 15.67 -12.18 -11.71
N GLY A 115 16.31 -11.00 -11.67
CA GLY A 115 17.09 -10.44 -12.78
C GLY A 115 18.26 -11.34 -13.18
N ASP A 116 18.96 -11.97 -12.24
CA ASP A 116 20.03 -12.94 -12.50
C ASP A 116 19.51 -14.16 -13.26
N GLN A 117 18.23 -14.48 -13.15
CA GLN A 117 17.56 -15.52 -13.95
C GLN A 117 16.94 -14.99 -15.27
N GLY A 118 17.07 -13.70 -15.54
CA GLY A 118 16.48 -13.05 -16.72
C GLY A 118 14.97 -12.81 -16.60
N ILE A 119 14.43 -12.79 -15.39
CA ILE A 119 13.00 -12.52 -15.11
C ILE A 119 12.83 -11.04 -14.76
N ASN A 120 11.92 -10.35 -15.45
CA ASN A 120 11.63 -8.95 -15.18
C ASN A 120 10.84 -8.79 -13.86
N PHE A 121 11.27 -7.85 -13.03
CA PHE A 121 10.62 -7.51 -11.77
C PHE A 121 10.38 -6.01 -11.64
N VAL A 122 9.25 -5.64 -11.05
CA VAL A 122 8.96 -4.28 -10.57
C VAL A 122 8.34 -4.32 -9.17
N ASP A 123 8.76 -3.43 -8.30
CA ASP A 123 8.03 -3.09 -7.08
C ASP A 123 7.01 -2.00 -7.37
N ALA A 124 5.77 -2.21 -7.01
CA ALA A 124 4.65 -1.34 -7.37
C ALA A 124 3.68 -1.10 -6.20
N PRO A 125 4.17 -0.61 -5.04
CA PRO A 125 3.31 -0.30 -3.91
C PRO A 125 2.23 0.71 -4.30
N VAL A 126 1.10 0.64 -3.56
CA VAL A 126 -0.13 1.34 -3.91
C VAL A 126 -0.52 2.42 -2.90
N SER A 127 -1.25 3.42 -3.36
CA SER A 127 -1.95 4.42 -2.56
C SER A 127 -3.40 4.54 -3.03
N GLY A 128 -4.33 4.77 -2.09
CA GLY A 128 -5.77 4.90 -2.37
C GLY A 128 -6.67 4.03 -1.47
N GLY A 129 -6.07 3.17 -0.63
CA GLY A 129 -6.78 2.31 0.32
C GLY A 129 -7.74 1.32 -0.35
N VAL A 130 -8.56 0.68 0.46
CA VAL A 130 -9.53 -0.34 -0.01
C VAL A 130 -10.55 0.24 -0.99
N ALA A 131 -10.97 1.50 -0.77
CA ALA A 131 -11.90 2.19 -1.66
C ALA A 131 -11.30 2.37 -3.06
N GLY A 132 -10.04 2.80 -3.16
CA GLY A 132 -9.31 2.92 -4.42
C GLY A 132 -9.09 1.57 -5.11
N ALA A 133 -8.77 0.53 -4.33
CA ALA A 133 -8.62 -0.83 -4.85
C ALA A 133 -9.93 -1.35 -5.45
N THR A 134 -11.05 -1.14 -4.76
CA THR A 134 -12.39 -1.55 -5.23
C THR A 134 -12.82 -0.79 -6.48
N ALA A 135 -12.56 0.51 -6.52
CA ALA A 135 -12.93 1.37 -7.64
C ALA A 135 -12.00 1.26 -8.86
N GLY A 136 -10.85 0.58 -8.75
CA GLY A 136 -9.83 0.55 -9.80
C GLY A 136 -9.15 1.90 -10.02
N THR A 137 -9.01 2.71 -8.97
CA THR A 137 -8.47 4.07 -9.04
C THR A 137 -7.19 4.27 -8.23
N LEU A 138 -6.49 3.17 -7.93
CA LEU A 138 -5.24 3.22 -7.18
C LEU A 138 -4.21 4.11 -7.86
N THR A 139 -3.32 4.67 -7.06
CA THR A 139 -2.04 5.20 -7.51
C THR A 139 -0.98 4.13 -7.29
N PHE A 140 -0.29 3.73 -8.36
CA PHE A 140 0.87 2.84 -8.33
C PHE A 140 2.16 3.65 -8.39
N ILE A 141 3.12 3.32 -7.55
CA ILE A 141 4.44 3.95 -7.50
C ILE A 141 5.46 2.87 -7.84
N VAL A 142 5.95 2.87 -9.07
CA VAL A 142 6.64 1.71 -9.64
C VAL A 142 8.15 1.94 -9.66
N GLY A 143 8.90 1.02 -9.08
CA GLY A 143 10.35 0.91 -9.21
C GLY A 143 10.73 -0.28 -10.09
N GLY A 144 11.69 -0.09 -10.99
CA GLY A 144 12.19 -1.12 -11.90
C GLY A 144 12.68 -0.54 -13.21
N GLU A 145 13.30 -1.37 -14.04
CA GLU A 145 13.76 -0.95 -15.35
C GLU A 145 12.61 -0.39 -16.20
N LYS A 146 12.91 0.65 -16.99
CA LYS A 146 11.91 1.33 -17.83
C LYS A 146 11.13 0.37 -18.74
N ALA A 147 11.79 -0.62 -19.33
CA ALA A 147 11.14 -1.60 -20.19
C ALA A 147 10.17 -2.52 -19.43
N ALA A 148 10.51 -2.87 -18.17
CA ALA A 148 9.62 -3.65 -17.29
C ALA A 148 8.44 -2.78 -16.82
N PHE A 149 8.69 -1.51 -16.47
CA PHE A 149 7.65 -0.53 -16.14
C PHE A 149 6.64 -0.37 -17.29
N ASP A 150 7.10 -0.22 -18.53
CA ASP A 150 6.19 -0.03 -19.69
C ASP A 150 5.26 -1.22 -19.89
N LYS A 151 5.76 -2.43 -19.66
CA LYS A 151 4.94 -3.66 -19.67
C LYS A 151 3.97 -3.69 -18.48
N ALA A 152 4.45 -3.36 -17.27
CA ALA A 152 3.63 -3.33 -16.05
C ALA A 152 2.49 -2.32 -16.17
N ASN A 153 2.74 -1.15 -16.73
CA ASN A 153 1.79 -0.06 -16.88
C ASN A 153 0.50 -0.50 -17.60
N THR A 154 0.59 -1.42 -18.57
CA THR A 154 -0.59 -1.93 -19.30
C THR A 154 -1.54 -2.70 -18.40
N VAL A 155 -1.01 -3.47 -17.44
CA VAL A 155 -1.80 -4.27 -16.48
C VAL A 155 -2.23 -3.43 -15.28
N LEU A 156 -1.33 -2.57 -14.79
CA LEU A 156 -1.61 -1.70 -13.65
C LEU A 156 -2.75 -0.70 -13.96
N SER A 157 -2.91 -0.29 -15.23
CA SER A 157 -3.99 0.58 -15.69
C SER A 157 -5.39 -0.02 -15.51
N ASP A 158 -5.53 -1.33 -15.38
CA ASP A 158 -6.79 -1.99 -15.08
C ASP A 158 -7.17 -1.93 -13.59
N MET A 159 -6.21 -1.56 -12.72
CA MET A 159 -6.39 -1.49 -11.27
C MET A 159 -6.18 -0.08 -10.71
N GLY A 160 -5.63 0.85 -11.49
CA GLY A 160 -5.26 2.17 -11.04
C GLY A 160 -5.45 3.27 -12.07
N LYS A 161 -5.53 4.49 -11.56
CA LYS A 161 -5.71 5.72 -12.39
C LYS A 161 -4.38 6.42 -12.64
N ASN A 162 -3.49 6.41 -11.65
CA ASN A 162 -2.20 7.08 -11.72
C ASN A 162 -1.09 6.04 -11.57
N ILE A 163 -0.12 6.03 -12.49
CA ILE A 163 0.98 5.07 -12.47
C ILE A 163 2.28 5.85 -12.72
N PHE A 164 3.12 5.92 -11.69
CA PHE A 164 4.36 6.68 -11.72
C PHE A 164 5.57 5.76 -11.77
N HIS A 165 6.52 6.03 -12.66
CA HIS A 165 7.83 5.40 -12.64
C HIS A 165 8.74 6.19 -11.70
N ALA A 166 9.06 5.61 -10.57
CA ALA A 166 9.83 6.28 -9.51
C ALA A 166 11.37 6.14 -9.68
N GLY A 167 11.82 5.22 -10.51
CA GLY A 167 13.24 4.92 -10.72
C GLY A 167 13.48 3.40 -10.74
N ASP A 168 14.70 3.00 -10.36
CA ASP A 168 15.11 1.59 -10.31
C ASP A 168 14.39 0.79 -9.23
N ILE A 169 14.63 -0.52 -9.16
CA ILE A 169 14.03 -1.44 -8.17
C ILE A 169 14.23 -0.89 -6.75
N GLY A 170 13.15 -0.89 -5.97
CA GLY A 170 13.06 -0.34 -4.63
C GLY A 170 12.71 1.15 -4.59
N ALA A 171 12.77 1.88 -5.71
CA ALA A 171 12.40 3.29 -5.74
C ALA A 171 10.90 3.50 -5.48
N GLY A 172 10.03 2.58 -5.92
CA GLY A 172 8.61 2.59 -5.61
C GLY A 172 8.36 2.53 -4.10
N GLN A 173 9.04 1.61 -3.40
CA GLN A 173 8.95 1.46 -1.95
C GLN A 173 9.42 2.74 -1.23
N VAL A 174 10.60 3.28 -1.61
CA VAL A 174 11.12 4.52 -1.00
C VAL A 174 10.15 5.69 -1.20
N ALA A 175 9.65 5.91 -2.41
CA ALA A 175 8.71 6.99 -2.69
C ALA A 175 7.41 6.83 -1.90
N LYS A 176 6.89 5.59 -1.78
CA LYS A 176 5.70 5.28 -0.98
C LYS A 176 5.89 5.62 0.50
N ILE A 177 6.98 5.18 1.12
CA ILE A 177 7.22 5.44 2.55
C ILE A 177 7.50 6.92 2.83
N CYS A 178 8.16 7.64 1.92
CA CYS A 178 8.32 9.10 2.01
C CYS A 178 6.96 9.81 2.00
N ASN A 179 6.06 9.41 1.09
CA ASN A 179 4.70 9.96 1.06
C ASN A 179 3.94 9.68 2.36
N ASN A 180 3.99 8.46 2.88
CA ASN A 180 3.25 8.11 4.08
C ASN A 180 3.86 8.72 5.35
N MET A 181 5.18 8.91 5.40
CA MET A 181 5.83 9.68 6.46
C MET A 181 5.32 11.14 6.45
N LEU A 182 5.30 11.81 5.28
CA LEU A 182 4.77 13.16 5.18
C LEU A 182 3.28 13.21 5.57
N LEU A 183 2.47 12.26 5.10
CA LEU A 183 1.05 12.16 5.43
C LEU A 183 0.83 12.06 6.94
N SER A 184 1.64 11.25 7.65
CA SER A 184 1.53 11.10 9.10
C SER A 184 1.86 12.38 9.87
N ILE A 185 2.87 13.14 9.39
CA ILE A 185 3.26 14.43 9.95
C ILE A 185 2.13 15.46 9.76
N LEU A 186 1.56 15.52 8.55
CA LEU A 186 0.44 16.41 8.24
C LEU A 186 -0.79 16.09 9.10
N MET A 187 -1.10 14.80 9.28
CA MET A 187 -2.22 14.36 10.10
C MET A 187 -2.03 14.74 11.56
N ALA A 188 -0.85 14.49 12.12
CA ALA A 188 -0.51 14.86 13.50
C ALA A 188 -0.57 16.39 13.70
N GLY A 189 0.12 17.16 12.86
CA GLY A 189 0.15 18.61 12.96
C GLY A 189 -1.23 19.28 12.77
N THR A 190 -2.05 18.75 11.85
CA THR A 190 -3.42 19.19 11.66
C THR A 190 -4.27 18.92 12.90
N SER A 191 -4.11 17.74 13.51
CA SER A 191 -4.81 17.36 14.73
C SER A 191 -4.46 18.28 15.92
N GLU A 192 -3.17 18.56 16.12
CA GLU A 192 -2.69 19.49 17.15
C GLU A 192 -3.26 20.90 16.95
N ALA A 193 -3.20 21.42 15.72
CA ALA A 193 -3.66 22.77 15.41
C ALA A 193 -5.17 22.93 15.61
N LEU A 194 -5.97 21.95 15.16
CA LEU A 194 -7.42 21.96 15.37
C LEU A 194 -7.77 21.89 16.86
N GLN A 195 -7.13 20.98 17.60
CA GLN A 195 -7.42 20.82 19.03
C GLN A 195 -6.99 22.06 19.83
N MET A 196 -5.87 22.68 19.48
CA MET A 196 -5.45 23.95 20.09
C MET A 196 -6.50 25.04 19.88
N GLY A 197 -7.05 25.17 18.67
CA GLY A 197 -8.12 26.14 18.38
C GLY A 197 -9.39 25.85 19.17
N ILE A 198 -9.83 24.59 19.24
CA ILE A 198 -10.98 24.15 20.03
C ILE A 198 -10.80 24.52 21.51
N ASN A 199 -9.62 24.27 22.07
CA ASN A 199 -9.30 24.58 23.44
C ASN A 199 -9.33 26.11 23.73
N ASN A 200 -9.18 26.94 22.69
CA ASN A 200 -9.28 28.39 22.73
C ASN A 200 -10.68 28.92 22.32
N GLY A 201 -11.66 28.03 22.19
CA GLY A 201 -13.07 28.42 21.95
C GLY A 201 -13.42 28.63 20.48
N LEU A 202 -12.56 28.23 19.53
CA LEU A 202 -12.89 28.30 18.09
C LEU A 202 -13.78 27.14 17.67
N ASP A 203 -14.71 27.44 16.78
CA ASP A 203 -15.44 26.39 16.08
C ASP A 203 -14.51 25.60 15.14
N PRO A 204 -14.45 24.27 15.24
CA PRO A 204 -13.49 23.47 14.48
C PRO A 204 -13.72 23.53 12.96
N LYS A 205 -14.97 23.71 12.50
CA LYS A 205 -15.28 23.81 11.08
C LYS A 205 -14.79 25.16 10.52
N VAL A 206 -15.06 26.26 11.24
CA VAL A 206 -14.58 27.59 10.87
C VAL A 206 -13.06 27.62 10.84
N LEU A 207 -12.39 27.04 11.87
CA LEU A 207 -10.94 26.95 11.90
C LEU A 207 -10.38 26.13 10.73
N SER A 208 -11.02 24.99 10.41
CA SER A 208 -10.64 24.16 9.27
C SER A 208 -10.74 24.93 7.95
N ASP A 209 -11.82 25.69 7.75
CA ASP A 209 -12.03 26.51 6.55
C ASP A 209 -10.96 27.61 6.44
N ILE A 210 -10.62 28.28 7.54
CA ILE A 210 -9.53 29.28 7.59
C ILE A 210 -8.20 28.64 7.22
N MET A 211 -7.86 27.49 7.80
CA MET A 211 -6.59 26.80 7.52
C MET A 211 -6.53 26.30 6.07
N THR A 212 -7.64 25.82 5.53
CA THR A 212 -7.76 25.38 4.13
C THR A 212 -7.60 26.55 3.13
N ALA A 213 -8.10 27.74 3.50
CA ALA A 213 -7.95 28.96 2.68
C ALA A 213 -6.60 29.68 2.87
N SER A 214 -5.76 29.22 3.79
CA SER A 214 -4.52 29.87 4.21
C SER A 214 -3.30 28.98 3.95
N SER A 215 -2.13 29.39 4.41
CA SER A 215 -0.84 28.69 4.23
C SER A 215 -0.75 27.34 4.96
N GLY A 216 -1.67 27.02 5.87
CA GLY A 216 -1.78 25.72 6.52
C GLY A 216 -2.46 24.63 5.67
N ARG A 217 -2.93 24.99 4.46
CA ARG A 217 -3.61 24.09 3.54
C ARG A 217 -2.85 22.80 3.30
N ASN A 218 -3.53 21.66 3.45
CA ASN A 218 -2.94 20.36 3.21
C ASN A 218 -4.03 19.29 2.94
N TRP A 219 -3.62 18.11 2.47
CA TRP A 219 -4.51 17.02 2.10
C TRP A 219 -5.45 16.58 3.23
N THR A 220 -4.98 16.59 4.48
CA THR A 220 -5.79 16.13 5.62
C THR A 220 -6.95 17.08 5.91
N LEU A 221 -6.75 18.38 5.76
CA LEU A 221 -7.82 19.37 5.86
C LEU A 221 -8.85 19.24 4.73
N GLU A 222 -8.39 19.01 3.51
CA GLU A 222 -9.24 19.06 2.31
C GLU A 222 -10.06 17.79 2.09
N LEU A 223 -9.52 16.62 2.41
CA LEU A 223 -10.10 15.34 2.02
C LEU A 223 -10.26 14.33 3.17
N TYR A 224 -9.63 14.58 4.33
CA TYR A 224 -9.53 13.57 5.38
C TYR A 224 -9.43 14.17 6.79
N ASN A 225 -10.30 15.14 7.09
CA ASN A 225 -10.20 15.91 8.32
C ASN A 225 -10.27 15.00 9.57
N PRO A 226 -9.31 15.13 10.54
CA PRO A 226 -9.24 14.26 11.71
C PRO A 226 -10.24 14.63 12.82
N CYS A 227 -10.85 15.83 12.77
CA CYS A 227 -11.78 16.29 13.79
C CYS A 227 -13.20 15.79 13.48
N PRO A 228 -13.86 15.07 14.41
CA PRO A 228 -15.25 14.64 14.23
C PRO A 228 -16.20 15.81 13.94
N GLY A 229 -17.14 15.61 13.04
CA GLY A 229 -18.17 16.57 12.69
C GLY A 229 -17.74 17.71 11.74
N VAL A 230 -16.46 17.80 11.37
CA VAL A 230 -15.97 18.80 10.42
C VAL A 230 -16.21 18.35 8.97
N MET A 231 -16.04 17.06 8.68
CA MET A 231 -16.20 16.51 7.34
C MET A 231 -16.98 15.18 7.40
N ASP A 232 -18.22 15.17 6.93
CA ASP A 232 -19.15 14.03 7.06
C ASP A 232 -18.59 12.72 6.47
N GLY A 233 -17.91 12.81 5.32
CA GLY A 233 -17.33 11.64 4.63
C GLY A 233 -16.02 11.12 5.23
N ALA A 234 -15.39 11.85 6.16
CA ALA A 234 -14.14 11.44 6.76
C ALA A 234 -14.35 10.36 7.83
N PRO A 235 -13.41 9.42 8.00
CA PRO A 235 -13.47 8.40 9.04
C PRO A 235 -13.65 8.96 10.45
N ALA A 236 -13.08 10.13 10.75
CA ALA A 236 -13.24 10.80 12.04
C ALA A 236 -14.72 11.07 12.38
N SER A 237 -15.53 11.49 11.42
CA SER A 237 -16.97 11.73 11.62
C SER A 237 -17.80 10.43 11.65
N ASN A 238 -17.19 9.28 11.34
CA ASN A 238 -17.82 7.97 11.29
C ASN A 238 -17.23 6.99 12.34
N GLY A 239 -16.84 7.50 13.51
CA GLY A 239 -16.29 6.72 14.62
C GLY A 239 -14.90 6.13 14.33
N TYR A 240 -14.13 6.77 13.46
CA TYR A 240 -12.79 6.33 13.02
C TYR A 240 -12.78 4.92 12.42
N LYS A 241 -13.85 4.53 11.72
CA LYS A 241 -13.88 3.29 10.93
C LYS A 241 -12.76 3.32 9.90
N PRO A 242 -11.92 2.27 9.82
CA PRO A 242 -10.67 2.35 9.09
C PRO A 242 -10.84 2.43 7.58
N GLY A 243 -10.36 3.51 6.99
CA GLY A 243 -9.95 3.56 5.58
C GLY A 243 -8.48 3.15 5.44
N PHE A 244 -7.63 3.57 6.38
CA PHE A 244 -6.23 3.17 6.55
C PHE A 244 -5.90 3.06 8.04
N MET A 245 -5.62 1.85 8.53
CA MET A 245 -5.47 1.58 9.95
C MET A 245 -4.21 2.21 10.56
N VAL A 246 -4.30 2.57 11.84
CA VAL A 246 -3.16 2.98 12.67
C VAL A 246 -2.01 1.98 12.60
N ASP A 247 -2.29 0.67 12.67
CA ASP A 247 -1.26 -0.37 12.56
C ASP A 247 -0.51 -0.33 11.23
N LEU A 248 -1.19 -0.03 10.14
CA LEU A 248 -0.57 0.09 8.82
C LEU A 248 0.26 1.36 8.70
N MET A 249 -0.21 2.49 9.26
CA MET A 249 0.56 3.72 9.31
C MET A 249 1.83 3.54 10.16
N ALA A 250 1.71 2.92 11.33
CA ALA A 250 2.85 2.64 12.21
C ALA A 250 3.88 1.71 11.56
N LYS A 251 3.41 0.70 10.79
CA LYS A 251 4.28 -0.16 9.97
C LYS A 251 5.03 0.66 8.92
N ASP A 252 4.33 1.48 8.16
CA ASP A 252 4.94 2.28 7.08
C ASP A 252 5.93 3.31 7.64
N LEU A 253 5.65 3.89 8.81
CA LEU A 253 6.60 4.75 9.54
C LEU A 253 7.83 3.97 10.04
N GLY A 254 7.66 2.70 10.43
CA GLY A 254 8.78 1.80 10.73
C GLY A 254 9.71 1.66 9.53
N LEU A 255 9.16 1.32 8.37
CA LEU A 255 9.91 1.22 7.11
C LEU A 255 10.60 2.55 6.73
N ALA A 256 9.93 3.68 6.96
CA ALA A 256 10.52 5.00 6.71
C ALA A 256 11.72 5.28 7.62
N MET A 257 11.65 4.92 8.91
CA MET A 257 12.78 5.08 9.84
C MET A 257 13.94 4.15 9.52
N GLU A 258 13.69 2.92 9.12
CA GLU A 258 14.71 1.99 8.63
C GLU A 258 15.42 2.55 7.40
N ALA A 259 14.68 3.03 6.41
CA ALA A 259 15.26 3.65 5.21
C ALA A 259 16.04 4.93 5.53
N ALA A 260 15.56 5.76 6.47
CA ALA A 260 16.25 6.95 6.92
C ALA A 260 17.60 6.59 7.59
N GLN A 261 17.64 5.55 8.41
CA GLN A 261 18.86 5.05 9.04
C GLN A 261 19.84 4.54 7.98
N GLN A 262 19.41 3.73 7.02
CA GLN A 262 20.26 3.17 5.97
C GLN A 262 20.86 4.26 5.07
N SER A 263 20.12 5.34 4.80
CA SER A 263 20.56 6.45 3.97
C SER A 263 21.24 7.60 4.74
N ASN A 264 21.38 7.48 6.05
CA ASN A 264 21.85 8.55 6.96
C ASN A 264 21.01 9.85 6.81
N SER A 265 19.71 9.73 6.54
CA SER A 265 18.80 10.87 6.41
C SER A 265 18.29 11.31 7.78
N SER A 266 18.32 12.62 8.04
CA SER A 266 17.77 13.21 9.27
C SER A 266 16.26 13.41 9.10
N THR A 267 15.44 12.71 9.90
CA THR A 267 13.96 12.75 9.83
C THR A 267 13.31 12.99 11.20
N PRO A 268 13.61 14.11 11.90
CA PRO A 268 13.11 14.34 13.26
C PRO A 268 11.57 14.37 13.32
N MET A 269 10.89 14.99 12.37
CA MET A 269 9.41 15.04 12.32
C MET A 269 8.82 13.65 12.07
N GLY A 270 9.42 12.85 11.18
CA GLY A 270 9.01 11.47 10.93
C GLY A 270 9.16 10.58 12.18
N SER A 271 10.26 10.75 12.92
CA SER A 271 10.50 10.05 14.18
C SER A 271 9.47 10.42 15.25
N MET A 272 9.11 11.71 15.34
CA MET A 272 8.06 12.18 16.25
C MET A 272 6.71 11.55 15.87
N ALA A 273 6.33 11.62 14.60
CA ALA A 273 5.09 11.04 14.11
C ALA A 273 5.03 9.52 14.40
N LYS A 274 6.13 8.79 14.15
CA LYS A 274 6.21 7.36 14.50
C LYS A 274 5.91 7.11 15.97
N ASN A 275 6.50 7.89 16.88
CA ASN A 275 6.27 7.72 18.31
C ASN A 275 4.81 7.98 18.69
N LEU A 276 4.16 9.00 18.12
CA LEU A 276 2.74 9.29 18.34
C LEU A 276 1.85 8.11 17.88
N TYR A 277 2.08 7.55 16.70
CA TYR A 277 1.34 6.38 16.24
C TYR A 277 1.61 5.13 17.07
N THR A 278 2.84 4.94 17.57
CA THR A 278 3.17 3.86 18.51
C THR A 278 2.41 4.01 19.83
N MET A 279 2.32 5.24 20.37
CA MET A 279 1.50 5.50 21.56
C MET A 279 0.03 5.15 21.33
N LEU A 280 -0.50 5.51 20.17
CA LEU A 280 -1.90 5.22 19.81
C LEU A 280 -2.15 3.70 19.69
N GLN A 281 -1.20 2.93 19.12
CA GLN A 281 -1.24 1.46 19.14
C GLN A 281 -1.28 0.90 20.56
N HIS A 282 -0.44 1.40 21.45
CA HIS A 282 -0.39 0.95 22.85
C HIS A 282 -1.68 1.27 23.63
N GLN A 283 -2.45 2.24 23.17
CA GLN A 283 -3.80 2.54 23.70
C GLN A 283 -4.89 1.62 23.14
N GLY A 284 -4.53 0.66 22.28
CA GLY A 284 -5.47 -0.30 21.70
C GLY A 284 -6.19 0.17 20.43
N ALA A 285 -5.79 1.30 19.85
CA ALA A 285 -6.42 1.89 18.67
C ALA A 285 -5.81 1.39 17.33
N GLY A 286 -5.07 0.28 17.34
CA GLY A 286 -4.38 -0.23 16.14
C GLY A 286 -5.30 -0.49 14.94
N SER A 287 -6.53 -0.93 15.18
CA SER A 287 -7.55 -1.18 14.16
C SER A 287 -8.37 0.06 13.77
N ASP A 288 -8.25 1.18 14.49
CA ASP A 288 -8.89 2.42 14.11
C ASP A 288 -8.24 3.03 12.86
N ASP A 289 -8.93 3.97 12.23
CA ASP A 289 -8.36 4.79 11.17
C ASP A 289 -7.20 5.66 11.69
N PHE A 290 -6.16 5.86 10.87
CA PHE A 290 -4.97 6.63 11.27
C PHE A 290 -5.28 8.07 11.69
N SER A 291 -6.41 8.64 11.26
CA SER A 291 -6.90 9.95 11.73
C SER A 291 -7.31 9.95 13.21
N ALA A 292 -7.45 8.76 13.83
CA ALA A 292 -7.67 8.63 15.28
C ALA A 292 -6.54 9.20 16.14
N ILE A 293 -5.40 9.58 15.54
CA ILE A 293 -4.34 10.34 16.23
C ILE A 293 -4.88 11.62 16.88
N PHE A 294 -5.97 12.19 16.37
CA PHE A 294 -6.66 13.32 16.97
C PHE A 294 -7.05 13.06 18.43
N LYS A 295 -7.38 11.81 18.78
CA LYS A 295 -7.74 11.41 20.15
C LYS A 295 -6.61 11.62 21.16
N LEU A 296 -5.33 11.64 20.71
CA LEU A 296 -4.20 11.90 21.60
C LEU A 296 -4.17 13.34 22.13
N PHE A 297 -4.79 14.27 21.41
CA PHE A 297 -4.78 15.71 21.71
C PHE A 297 -6.10 16.18 22.32
N SER A 298 -7.20 15.43 22.10
CA SER A 298 -8.50 15.72 22.69
C SER A 298 -8.53 15.35 24.19
N LYS A 299 -9.16 16.20 25.01
CA LYS A 299 -9.34 15.93 26.44
C LYS A 299 -10.53 15.00 26.68
#